data_204229ee586f069ed49aca1e44281e0a
#
_entry.id   204229ee586f069ed49aca1e44281e0a
#
_cell.length_a   1.000
_cell.length_b   1.000
_cell.length_c   1.000
_cell.angle_alpha   90.00
_cell.angle_beta   90.00
_cell.angle_gamma   90.00
#
_symmetry.space_group_name_H-M   'P 1'
#
loop_
_entity.id
_entity.type
_entity.pdbx_description
1 polymer ?
#
loop_
_entity_poly.entity_id
_entity_poly.type
_entity_poly.pdbx_seq_one_letter_code
_entity_poly.pdbx_strand_id
1 'polypeptide(L)'
;MRNTLVVFAAVVAVAACTRYDDGLGPDPDELGAPSDLTYELLPSGDPDFPDGILLRWTDPGDGRIESFVVYSRGSTSASWSRRANTTSGSFHDTGVPHLQYFVVSEDEFGSESRASNTITVDERNRLPSPNGLTSISLDQAVQLAWANNGRLADPTLFWYYRVYSTTYDLDANLCSSVNWVLEGSTVSEDFLVTGVANGAPRCFAISTISIDGHESAWTTPRHDTPRYDARNVVVSALQSTLSTSGFRFEYPGSGSLGTVTAGDRTDLDFRIERHSDGTLWFHPVRAGTRVALYGNSTVTDLTSIDIAPLGGYSAVPIEILPGFAYVWETQLGGALQYGAVRVTHWQRDYVILDWAYQTDPGNPELKRTRTR
;
A
#
# COMPACT_ATOMS: atom_id res chain seq x y z
N MET A 1 25.49 42.35 40.84
CA MET A 1 26.50 42.10 39.80
C MET A 1 25.76 41.54 38.58
N ARG A 2 25.56 42.38 37.56
CA ARG A 2 24.85 42.04 36.33
C ARG A 2 25.91 41.63 35.32
N ASN A 3 25.93 40.35 34.92
CA ASN A 3 26.78 39.88 33.80
C ASN A 3 25.97 40.06 32.50
N THR A 4 26.41 40.97 31.69
CA THR A 4 25.92 41.20 30.34
C THR A 4 26.66 40.26 29.37
N LEU A 5 25.95 39.30 28.79
CA LEU A 5 26.48 38.42 27.76
C LEU A 5 26.37 39.16 26.41
N VAL A 6 27.52 39.50 25.84
CA VAL A 6 27.62 40.06 24.48
C VAL A 6 27.66 38.92 23.49
N VAL A 7 26.59 38.73 22.70
CA VAL A 7 26.55 37.82 21.58
C VAL A 7 27.09 38.52 20.35
N PHE A 8 28.25 38.07 19.86
CA PHE A 8 28.79 38.51 18.56
C PHE A 8 28.01 37.74 17.46
N ALA A 9 27.15 38.43 16.74
CA ALA A 9 26.58 37.93 15.50
C ALA A 9 27.62 38.13 14.39
N ALA A 10 28.19 37.01 13.90
CA ALA A 10 28.98 37.03 12.68
C ALA A 10 28.06 37.16 11.49
N VAL A 11 27.98 38.33 10.90
CA VAL A 11 27.32 38.53 9.60
C VAL A 11 28.28 38.00 8.54
N VAL A 12 27.98 36.82 8.00
CA VAL A 12 28.61 36.34 6.78
C VAL A 12 27.93 37.09 5.62
N ALA A 13 28.61 38.11 5.13
CA ALA A 13 28.23 38.75 3.88
C ALA A 13 28.49 37.75 2.73
N VAL A 14 27.46 37.08 2.26
CA VAL A 14 27.49 36.45 0.95
C VAL A 14 27.50 37.54 -0.07
N ALA A 15 28.67 37.81 -0.63
CA ALA A 15 28.77 38.71 -1.80
C ALA A 15 28.11 37.95 -2.97
N ALA A 16 26.82 38.17 -3.16
CA ALA A 16 26.17 37.90 -4.42
C ALA A 16 26.78 38.86 -5.43
N CYS A 17 27.72 38.38 -6.24
CA CYS A 17 28.08 39.05 -7.47
C CYS A 17 26.84 39.08 -8.36
N THR A 18 26.02 40.10 -8.22
CA THR A 18 25.09 40.49 -9.27
C THR A 18 25.94 41.06 -10.37
N ARG A 19 26.29 40.24 -11.38
CA ARG A 19 26.76 40.76 -12.66
C ARG A 19 25.63 41.65 -13.20
N TYR A 20 25.92 42.91 -13.37
CA TYR A 20 25.10 43.83 -14.16
C TYR A 20 25.12 43.26 -15.59
N ASP A 21 23.97 42.85 -16.08
CA ASP A 21 23.76 42.53 -17.49
C ASP A 21 23.65 43.88 -18.23
N ASP A 22 24.78 44.31 -18.78
CA ASP A 22 24.90 45.57 -19.52
C ASP A 22 24.47 45.46 -20.97
N GLY A 23 23.73 44.36 -21.33
CA GLY A 23 23.12 44.22 -22.66
C GLY A 23 24.12 44.01 -23.80
N LEU A 24 25.37 43.74 -23.48
CA LEU A 24 26.38 43.24 -24.41
C LEU A 24 26.19 41.73 -24.45
N GLY A 25 26.08 41.14 -25.62
CA GLY A 25 25.88 39.72 -25.85
C GLY A 25 26.78 38.77 -25.02
N PRO A 26 26.66 37.44 -25.16
CA PRO A 26 27.41 36.49 -24.33
C PRO A 26 28.86 36.88 -24.25
N ASP A 27 29.45 36.79 -23.05
CA ASP A 27 30.88 37.06 -22.80
C ASP A 27 31.69 36.24 -23.82
N PRO A 28 32.52 36.85 -24.67
CA PRO A 28 33.27 36.10 -25.68
C PRO A 28 34.25 35.09 -25.09
N ASP A 29 34.56 35.20 -23.78
CA ASP A 29 35.37 34.24 -23.07
C ASP A 29 34.57 33.11 -22.43
N GLU A 30 33.23 33.18 -22.38
CA GLU A 30 32.36 32.12 -21.83
C GLU A 30 32.17 31.03 -22.89
N LEU A 31 32.34 29.77 -22.48
CA LEU A 31 32.10 28.60 -23.33
C LEU A 31 30.61 28.50 -23.68
N GLY A 32 30.31 28.23 -24.95
CA GLY A 32 28.91 28.10 -25.42
C GLY A 32 28.14 27.02 -24.63
N ALA A 33 26.96 27.38 -24.11
CA ALA A 33 26.15 26.44 -23.36
C ALA A 33 25.15 25.68 -24.26
N PRO A 34 24.92 24.35 -24.02
CA PRO A 34 23.88 23.61 -24.72
C PRO A 34 22.49 24.19 -24.45
N SER A 35 21.58 24.06 -25.40
CA SER A 35 20.20 24.52 -25.28
C SER A 35 19.20 23.45 -25.70
N ASP A 36 17.92 23.69 -25.43
CA ASP A 36 16.80 22.87 -25.89
C ASP A 36 16.94 21.38 -25.51
N LEU A 37 17.47 21.11 -24.29
CA LEU A 37 17.53 19.74 -23.79
C LEU A 37 16.11 19.16 -23.70
N THR A 38 15.93 18.02 -24.34
CA THR A 38 14.69 17.23 -24.36
C THR A 38 15.00 15.77 -24.11
N TYR A 39 13.99 14.97 -23.83
CA TYR A 39 14.13 13.52 -23.71
C TYR A 39 13.02 12.79 -24.45
N GLU A 40 13.31 11.56 -24.85
CA GLU A 40 12.40 10.60 -25.43
C GLU A 40 12.56 9.27 -24.69
N LEU A 41 11.43 8.66 -24.26
CA LEU A 41 11.44 7.33 -23.68
C LEU A 41 11.63 6.30 -24.80
N LEU A 42 12.58 5.39 -24.64
CA LEU A 42 12.88 4.39 -25.66
C LEU A 42 12.07 3.11 -25.39
N PRO A 43 11.34 2.58 -26.38
CA PRO A 43 10.59 1.35 -26.23
C PRO A 43 11.53 0.14 -26.19
N SER A 44 11.51 -0.63 -25.10
CA SER A 44 12.29 -1.86 -24.96
C SER A 44 11.55 -3.10 -25.46
N GLY A 45 10.21 -3.05 -25.44
CA GLY A 45 9.38 -4.23 -25.65
C GLY A 45 9.38 -5.22 -24.47
N ASP A 46 10.21 -4.98 -23.45
CA ASP A 46 10.30 -5.77 -22.22
C ASP A 46 10.28 -4.85 -20.99
N PRO A 47 9.19 -4.82 -20.21
CA PRO A 47 9.04 -3.94 -19.05
C PRO A 47 9.99 -4.28 -17.89
N ASP A 48 10.57 -5.47 -17.86
CA ASP A 48 11.58 -5.84 -16.86
C ASP A 48 12.97 -5.29 -17.20
N PHE A 49 13.17 -4.91 -18.47
CA PHE A 49 14.43 -4.36 -18.96
C PHE A 49 14.19 -3.09 -19.79
N PRO A 50 13.80 -1.97 -19.15
CA PRO A 50 13.56 -0.71 -19.86
C PRO A 50 14.82 -0.26 -20.59
N ASP A 51 14.68 0.18 -21.85
CA ASP A 51 15.80 0.62 -22.67
C ASP A 51 16.33 2.00 -22.23
N GLY A 52 15.54 2.74 -21.48
CA GLY A 52 15.93 4.01 -20.88
C GLY A 52 15.40 5.22 -21.65
N ILE A 53 16.21 6.29 -21.70
CA ILE A 53 15.84 7.54 -22.37
C ILE A 53 16.94 7.98 -23.35
N LEU A 54 16.51 8.63 -24.43
CA LEU A 54 17.40 9.33 -25.33
C LEU A 54 17.31 10.83 -25.04
N LEU A 55 18.38 11.40 -24.53
CA LEU A 55 18.56 12.85 -24.36
C LEU A 55 19.03 13.46 -25.67
N ARG A 56 18.50 14.64 -26.02
CA ARG A 56 18.92 15.46 -27.17
C ARG A 56 19.00 16.92 -26.77
N TRP A 57 19.99 17.63 -27.30
CA TRP A 57 20.18 19.06 -27.09
C TRP A 57 20.74 19.71 -28.35
N THR A 58 20.62 21.03 -28.39
CA THR A 58 21.23 21.84 -29.43
C THR A 58 22.66 22.18 -29.04
N ASP A 59 23.61 21.80 -29.91
CA ASP A 59 25.02 22.18 -29.82
C ASP A 59 25.16 23.69 -30.10
N PRO A 60 25.80 24.48 -29.23
CA PRO A 60 25.99 25.91 -29.47
C PRO A 60 26.98 26.23 -30.64
N GLY A 61 27.68 25.23 -31.18
CA GLY A 61 28.60 25.39 -32.31
C GLY A 61 29.88 26.15 -31.95
N ASP A 62 30.28 26.18 -30.71
CA ASP A 62 31.53 26.78 -30.24
C ASP A 62 32.70 25.84 -30.47
N GLY A 63 33.66 26.22 -31.34
CA GLY A 63 34.79 25.39 -31.71
C GLY A 63 35.79 25.06 -30.58
N ARG A 64 35.58 25.60 -29.38
CA ARG A 64 36.39 25.29 -28.19
C ARG A 64 35.85 24.09 -27.41
N ILE A 65 34.66 23.61 -27.75
CA ILE A 65 34.01 22.48 -27.08
C ILE A 65 34.70 21.18 -27.46
N GLU A 66 35.22 20.47 -26.47
CA GLU A 66 35.77 19.12 -26.62
C GLU A 66 34.70 18.05 -26.39
N SER A 67 33.80 18.28 -25.41
CA SER A 67 32.76 17.32 -25.08
C SER A 67 31.56 17.99 -24.38
N PHE A 68 30.49 17.22 -24.24
CA PHE A 68 29.30 17.53 -23.41
C PHE A 68 29.27 16.63 -22.21
N VAL A 69 29.02 17.20 -21.04
CA VAL A 69 28.84 16.47 -19.78
C VAL A 69 27.39 16.44 -19.38
N VAL A 70 26.86 15.24 -19.26
CA VAL A 70 25.49 15.01 -18.79
C VAL A 70 25.49 14.86 -17.27
N TYR A 71 24.75 15.70 -16.60
CA TYR A 71 24.49 15.61 -15.16
C TYR A 71 23.11 15.09 -14.88
N SER A 72 22.97 14.29 -13.81
CA SER A 72 21.70 13.75 -13.39
C SER A 72 21.56 13.65 -11.88
N ARG A 73 20.32 13.55 -11.40
CA ARG A 73 19.98 13.22 -10.01
C ARG A 73 18.71 12.37 -9.89
N GLY A 74 18.70 11.43 -8.94
CA GLY A 74 17.59 10.50 -8.74
C GLY A 74 16.39 11.10 -7.98
N SER A 75 16.55 12.25 -7.29
CA SER A 75 15.46 12.96 -6.61
C SER A 75 15.77 14.46 -6.57
N THR A 76 14.74 15.28 -6.29
CA THR A 76 14.89 16.74 -6.16
C THR A 76 15.79 17.16 -4.99
N SER A 77 15.93 16.31 -3.97
CA SER A 77 16.81 16.53 -2.81
C SER A 77 18.23 15.96 -2.98
N ALA A 78 18.47 15.13 -3.99
CA ALA A 78 19.79 14.56 -4.26
C ALA A 78 20.72 15.57 -4.91
N SER A 79 22.02 15.44 -4.63
CA SER A 79 23.06 16.21 -5.32
C SER A 79 23.15 15.77 -6.77
N TRP A 80 23.51 16.72 -7.63
CA TRP A 80 23.84 16.43 -9.02
C TRP A 80 25.13 15.62 -9.10
N SER A 81 25.15 14.65 -9.99
CA SER A 81 26.33 13.82 -10.29
C SER A 81 26.56 13.72 -11.78
N ARG A 82 27.82 13.62 -12.17
CA ARG A 82 28.25 13.38 -13.55
C ARG A 82 27.74 12.00 -13.97
N ARG A 83 26.91 11.92 -15.04
CA ARG A 83 26.33 10.70 -15.55
C ARG A 83 27.12 10.14 -16.74
N ALA A 84 27.48 11.03 -17.65
CA ALA A 84 28.21 10.65 -18.85
C ALA A 84 28.99 11.81 -19.43
N ASN A 85 29.92 11.48 -20.33
CA ASN A 85 30.63 12.39 -21.25
C ASN A 85 30.39 11.91 -22.69
N THR A 86 30.10 12.83 -23.61
CA THR A 86 29.86 12.51 -25.02
C THR A 86 30.29 13.67 -25.91
N THR A 87 30.71 13.37 -27.14
CA THR A 87 31.03 14.37 -28.19
C THR A 87 29.83 14.60 -29.11
N SER A 88 28.69 13.93 -28.86
CA SER A 88 27.50 14.02 -29.67
C SER A 88 26.47 14.94 -28.98
N GLY A 89 25.58 15.60 -29.76
CA GLY A 89 24.43 16.34 -29.28
C GLY A 89 23.30 15.46 -28.72
N SER A 90 23.61 14.22 -28.35
CA SER A 90 22.67 13.27 -27.75
C SER A 90 23.38 12.27 -26.85
N PHE A 91 22.62 11.69 -25.91
CA PHE A 91 23.08 10.64 -25.02
C PHE A 91 21.95 9.66 -24.71
N HIS A 92 22.22 8.36 -24.86
CA HIS A 92 21.32 7.29 -24.48
C HIS A 92 21.65 6.84 -23.05
N ASP A 93 20.78 7.18 -22.10
CA ASP A 93 20.86 6.72 -20.71
C ASP A 93 20.04 5.43 -20.56
N THR A 94 20.73 4.28 -20.56
CA THR A 94 20.12 2.95 -20.55
C THR A 94 19.63 2.55 -19.18
N GLY A 95 18.56 1.73 -19.14
CA GLY A 95 17.95 1.23 -17.91
C GLY A 95 16.99 2.25 -17.28
N VAL A 96 16.83 2.21 -15.94
CA VAL A 96 15.94 3.12 -15.23
C VAL A 96 16.53 4.54 -15.23
N PRO A 97 15.84 5.54 -15.82
CA PRO A 97 16.34 6.89 -15.88
C PRO A 97 16.33 7.57 -14.50
N HIS A 98 17.21 8.56 -14.32
CA HIS A 98 17.17 9.45 -13.17
C HIS A 98 16.02 10.47 -13.31
N LEU A 99 15.64 11.10 -12.20
CA LEU A 99 14.53 12.05 -12.19
C LEU A 99 14.81 13.32 -12.99
N GLN A 100 16.04 13.86 -12.91
CA GLN A 100 16.36 15.12 -13.56
C GLN A 100 17.73 15.09 -14.24
N TYR A 101 17.85 15.85 -15.32
CA TYR A 101 19.06 15.99 -16.13
C TYR A 101 19.27 17.44 -16.54
N PHE A 102 20.54 17.82 -16.69
CA PHE A 102 21.02 18.95 -17.47
C PHE A 102 22.34 18.61 -18.16
N VAL A 103 22.76 19.42 -19.12
CA VAL A 103 23.99 19.22 -19.88
C VAL A 103 24.82 20.50 -19.85
N VAL A 104 26.14 20.37 -19.80
CA VAL A 104 27.09 21.48 -19.98
C VAL A 104 28.07 21.11 -21.11
N SER A 105 28.67 22.11 -21.75
CA SER A 105 29.81 21.92 -22.61
C SER A 105 31.08 21.92 -21.77
N GLU A 106 32.13 21.16 -22.17
CA GLU A 106 33.42 21.10 -21.53
C GLU A 106 34.54 21.33 -22.57
N ASP A 107 35.53 22.18 -22.27
CA ASP A 107 36.69 22.43 -23.12
C ASP A 107 37.82 21.44 -22.84
N GLU A 108 38.92 21.57 -23.60
CA GLU A 108 40.14 20.72 -23.46
C GLU A 108 40.82 20.86 -22.07
N PHE A 109 40.52 21.92 -21.31
CA PHE A 109 41.07 22.17 -19.98
C PHE A 109 40.16 21.73 -18.87
N GLY A 110 38.95 21.19 -19.18
CA GLY A 110 37.94 20.76 -18.23
C GLY A 110 37.10 21.91 -17.66
N SER A 111 37.10 23.08 -18.33
CA SER A 111 36.26 24.19 -17.97
C SER A 111 34.81 23.93 -18.49
N GLU A 112 33.80 24.11 -17.63
CA GLU A 112 32.43 23.87 -17.99
C GLU A 112 31.66 25.15 -18.32
N SER A 113 30.76 25.09 -19.30
CA SER A 113 29.83 26.16 -19.64
C SER A 113 28.73 26.32 -18.58
N ARG A 114 27.84 27.31 -18.80
CA ARG A 114 26.55 27.31 -18.11
C ARG A 114 25.76 26.04 -18.45
N ALA A 115 24.88 25.63 -17.53
CA ALA A 115 23.98 24.50 -17.75
C ALA A 115 22.92 24.82 -18.79
N SER A 116 22.50 23.81 -19.55
CA SER A 116 21.27 23.82 -20.34
C SER A 116 20.03 24.02 -19.45
N ASN A 117 18.83 24.06 -20.05
CA ASN A 117 17.61 23.87 -19.29
C ASN A 117 17.65 22.52 -18.57
N THR A 118 17.06 22.45 -17.37
CA THR A 118 16.86 21.21 -16.63
C THR A 118 15.58 20.55 -17.11
N ILE A 119 15.61 19.25 -17.42
CA ILE A 119 14.43 18.44 -17.68
C ILE A 119 14.13 17.55 -16.48
N THR A 120 12.85 17.24 -16.31
CA THR A 120 12.37 16.22 -15.36
C THR A 120 11.76 15.08 -16.15
N VAL A 121 12.31 13.88 -15.97
CA VAL A 121 11.78 12.66 -16.56
C VAL A 121 10.63 12.19 -15.68
N ASP A 122 9.42 12.29 -16.20
CA ASP A 122 8.21 11.85 -15.50
C ASP A 122 7.48 10.80 -16.33
N GLU A 123 7.73 9.55 -16.00
CA GLU A 123 7.12 8.40 -16.67
C GLU A 123 5.60 8.36 -16.50
N ARG A 124 5.08 8.99 -15.44
CA ARG A 124 3.64 9.11 -15.18
C ARG A 124 2.92 9.94 -16.25
N ASN A 125 3.64 10.75 -17.00
CA ASN A 125 3.08 11.48 -18.15
C ASN A 125 2.64 10.55 -19.28
N ARG A 126 3.13 9.31 -19.28
CA ARG A 126 2.72 8.26 -20.22
C ARG A 126 1.52 7.50 -19.69
N LEU A 127 1.67 6.85 -18.53
CA LEU A 127 0.59 6.13 -17.88
C LEU A 127 0.56 6.52 -16.38
N PRO A 128 -0.58 6.98 -15.87
CA PRO A 128 -0.70 7.34 -14.47
C PRO A 128 -0.67 6.09 -13.58
N SER A 129 -0.26 6.27 -12.32
CA SER A 129 -0.43 5.23 -11.32
C SER A 129 -1.92 4.91 -11.12
N PRO A 130 -2.27 3.65 -10.84
CA PRO A 130 -3.63 3.29 -10.47
C PRO A 130 -4.08 4.09 -9.23
N ASN A 131 -5.38 4.31 -9.09
CA ASN A 131 -5.93 4.96 -7.91
C ASN A 131 -7.05 4.12 -7.28
N GLY A 132 -7.56 4.54 -6.12
CA GLY A 132 -8.68 3.87 -5.47
C GLY A 132 -8.37 2.44 -5.00
N LEU A 133 -7.10 2.13 -4.66
CA LEU A 133 -6.71 0.80 -4.17
C LEU A 133 -7.53 0.42 -2.95
N THR A 134 -8.22 -0.71 -3.04
CA THR A 134 -9.01 -1.34 -1.99
C THR A 134 -8.54 -2.77 -1.74
N SER A 135 -8.84 -3.31 -0.57
CA SER A 135 -8.47 -4.68 -0.21
C SER A 135 -9.59 -5.40 0.52
N ILE A 136 -9.58 -6.72 0.48
CA ILE A 136 -10.46 -7.61 1.24
C ILE A 136 -9.59 -8.72 1.83
N SER A 137 -9.58 -8.82 3.16
CA SER A 137 -8.91 -9.92 3.86
C SER A 137 -9.67 -11.23 3.64
N LEU A 138 -8.94 -12.28 3.32
CA LEU A 138 -9.44 -13.65 3.12
C LEU A 138 -8.53 -14.63 3.87
N ASP A 139 -8.91 -15.91 3.89
CA ASP A 139 -8.07 -16.98 4.45
C ASP A 139 -6.80 -17.16 3.63
N GLN A 140 -5.66 -16.86 4.23
CA GLN A 140 -4.31 -16.90 3.62
C GLN A 140 -4.18 -16.09 2.32
N ALA A 141 -5.03 -15.08 2.13
CA ALA A 141 -5.05 -14.27 0.92
C ALA A 141 -5.59 -12.85 1.17
N VAL A 142 -5.26 -11.95 0.26
CA VAL A 142 -5.84 -10.61 0.18
C VAL A 142 -6.28 -10.35 -1.26
N GLN A 143 -7.57 -10.08 -1.46
CA GLN A 143 -8.08 -9.60 -2.74
C GLN A 143 -7.88 -8.09 -2.82
N LEU A 144 -7.16 -7.64 -3.84
CA LEU A 144 -6.94 -6.24 -4.16
C LEU A 144 -7.82 -5.82 -5.33
N ALA A 145 -8.26 -4.56 -5.35
CA ALA A 145 -8.93 -3.95 -6.49
C ALA A 145 -8.61 -2.46 -6.55
N TRP A 146 -8.56 -1.90 -7.76
CA TRP A 146 -8.22 -0.50 -8.03
C TRP A 146 -8.95 0.04 -9.24
N ALA A 147 -8.85 1.34 -9.49
CA ALA A 147 -9.44 1.94 -10.67
C ALA A 147 -8.56 1.72 -11.91
N ASN A 148 -9.21 1.51 -13.04
CA ASN A 148 -8.59 1.24 -14.34
C ASN A 148 -8.06 2.50 -15.05
N ASN A 149 -7.68 3.52 -14.30
CA ASN A 149 -7.27 4.81 -14.86
C ASN A 149 -5.95 4.72 -15.65
N GLY A 150 -5.03 3.82 -15.29
CA GLY A 150 -3.79 3.60 -16.05
C GLY A 150 -4.07 3.14 -17.47
N ARG A 151 -4.90 2.11 -17.64
CA ARG A 151 -5.30 1.61 -18.96
C ARG A 151 -6.18 2.60 -19.75
N LEU A 152 -7.08 3.32 -19.04
CA LEU A 152 -7.99 4.27 -19.69
C LEU A 152 -7.27 5.53 -20.18
N ALA A 153 -6.12 5.88 -19.60
CA ALA A 153 -5.32 7.03 -20.03
C ALA A 153 -4.78 6.85 -21.47
N ASP A 154 -4.22 5.68 -21.73
CA ASP A 154 -3.79 5.28 -23.08
C ASP A 154 -3.81 3.74 -23.22
N PRO A 155 -4.89 3.16 -23.76
CA PRO A 155 -4.99 1.72 -23.94
C PRO A 155 -3.96 1.11 -24.90
N THR A 156 -3.34 1.93 -25.76
CA THR A 156 -2.34 1.47 -26.74
C THR A 156 -0.94 1.38 -26.12
N LEU A 157 -0.68 2.16 -25.09
CA LEU A 157 0.56 2.10 -24.32
C LEU A 157 0.47 1.17 -23.12
N PHE A 158 -0.74 0.86 -22.64
CA PHE A 158 -0.92 0.01 -21.49
C PHE A 158 -0.51 -1.44 -21.78
N TRP A 159 0.31 -2.02 -20.88
CA TRP A 159 0.61 -3.43 -20.93
C TRP A 159 -0.07 -4.20 -19.79
N TYR A 160 0.34 -3.94 -18.51
CA TYR A 160 -0.25 -4.59 -17.33
C TYR A 160 -0.02 -3.76 -16.06
N TYR A 161 -0.59 -4.22 -14.96
CA TYR A 161 -0.32 -3.73 -13.62
C TYR A 161 0.65 -4.68 -12.90
N ARG A 162 1.55 -4.13 -12.09
CA ARG A 162 2.37 -4.85 -11.12
C ARG A 162 1.80 -4.66 -9.72
N VAL A 163 1.80 -5.76 -8.94
CA VAL A 163 1.34 -5.80 -7.57
C VAL A 163 2.51 -6.07 -6.66
N TYR A 164 2.72 -5.20 -5.69
CA TYR A 164 3.80 -5.31 -4.72
C TYR A 164 3.26 -5.44 -3.31
N SER A 165 4.03 -6.10 -2.43
CA SER A 165 3.76 -6.12 -1.01
C SER A 165 5.02 -5.96 -0.16
N THR A 166 4.82 -5.51 1.08
CA THR A 166 5.83 -5.47 2.13
C THR A 166 5.18 -5.71 3.48
N THR A 167 5.96 -5.76 4.56
CA THR A 167 5.44 -5.86 5.92
C THR A 167 4.83 -4.54 6.40
N TYR A 168 3.84 -4.66 7.27
CA TYR A 168 3.21 -3.53 7.95
C TYR A 168 3.43 -3.64 9.46
N ASP A 169 3.82 -2.55 10.10
CA ASP A 169 3.95 -2.43 11.53
C ASP A 169 2.67 -1.79 12.09
N LEU A 170 1.86 -2.58 12.80
CA LEU A 170 0.61 -2.14 13.40
C LEU A 170 0.81 -1.09 14.49
N ASP A 171 1.85 -1.23 15.30
CA ASP A 171 2.12 -0.32 16.42
C ASP A 171 2.58 1.06 15.94
N ALA A 172 3.47 1.06 14.94
CA ALA A 172 3.95 2.27 14.30
C ALA A 172 2.97 2.83 13.26
N ASN A 173 1.99 2.04 12.81
CA ASN A 173 1.06 2.35 11.72
C ASN A 173 1.79 2.73 10.42
N LEU A 174 2.80 1.95 10.06
CA LEU A 174 3.68 2.22 8.93
C LEU A 174 3.95 0.98 8.07
N CYS A 175 3.92 1.18 6.75
CA CYS A 175 4.48 0.22 5.82
C CYS A 175 6.01 0.27 5.87
N SER A 176 6.67 -0.88 5.80
CA SER A 176 8.12 -0.92 5.62
C SER A 176 8.52 -0.16 4.36
N SER A 177 9.54 0.68 4.47
CA SER A 177 10.11 1.41 3.32
C SER A 177 11.04 0.55 2.46
N VAL A 178 11.37 -0.66 2.93
CA VAL A 178 12.29 -1.61 2.29
C VAL A 178 11.64 -2.97 2.12
N ASN A 179 12.29 -3.84 1.35
CA ASN A 179 11.88 -5.25 1.16
C ASN A 179 10.49 -5.38 0.51
N TRP A 180 10.15 -4.49 -0.41
CA TRP A 180 9.01 -4.68 -1.27
C TRP A 180 9.25 -5.85 -2.22
N VAL A 181 8.28 -6.74 -2.31
CA VAL A 181 8.31 -7.96 -3.13
C VAL A 181 7.26 -7.82 -4.22
N LEU A 182 7.62 -8.21 -5.45
CA LEU A 182 6.68 -8.33 -6.55
C LEU A 182 5.84 -9.61 -6.32
N GLU A 183 4.54 -9.45 -6.10
CA GLU A 183 3.57 -10.54 -5.92
C GLU A 183 3.10 -11.11 -7.26
N GLY A 184 3.06 -10.28 -8.28
CA GLY A 184 2.68 -10.67 -9.64
C GLY A 184 2.23 -9.51 -10.51
N SER A 185 1.70 -9.86 -11.68
CA SER A 185 1.22 -8.92 -12.68
C SER A 185 -0.14 -9.33 -13.22
N THR A 186 -0.96 -8.36 -13.63
CA THR A 186 -2.30 -8.60 -14.17
C THR A 186 -2.71 -7.51 -15.16
N VAL A 187 -3.54 -7.85 -16.11
CA VAL A 187 -4.22 -6.89 -16.99
C VAL A 187 -5.59 -6.45 -16.44
N SER A 188 -6.07 -7.13 -15.41
CA SER A 188 -7.32 -6.80 -14.69
C SER A 188 -7.09 -5.68 -13.67
N GLU A 189 -8.18 -5.08 -13.23
CA GLU A 189 -8.23 -4.06 -12.18
C GLU A 189 -8.37 -4.69 -10.78
N ASP A 190 -8.05 -5.98 -10.66
CA ASP A 190 -8.04 -6.74 -9.42
C ASP A 190 -6.91 -7.77 -9.42
N PHE A 191 -6.52 -8.22 -8.22
CA PHE A 191 -5.51 -9.26 -8.04
C PHE A 191 -5.69 -9.96 -6.70
N LEU A 192 -5.60 -11.29 -6.71
CA LEU A 192 -5.61 -12.08 -5.50
C LEU A 192 -4.18 -12.43 -5.07
N VAL A 193 -3.69 -11.78 -4.02
CA VAL A 193 -2.42 -12.16 -3.38
C VAL A 193 -2.68 -13.38 -2.48
N THR A 194 -2.01 -14.49 -2.76
CA THR A 194 -2.18 -15.76 -2.05
C THR A 194 -0.94 -16.14 -1.26
N GLY A 195 -1.08 -17.10 -0.32
CA GLY A 195 0.06 -17.60 0.47
C GLY A 195 0.54 -16.62 1.55
N VAL A 196 -0.25 -15.58 1.85
CA VAL A 196 0.02 -14.67 2.96
C VAL A 196 -0.49 -15.30 4.25
N ALA A 197 0.37 -15.46 5.24
CA ALA A 197 -0.02 -16.07 6.51
C ALA A 197 -1.12 -15.25 7.20
N ASN A 198 -2.13 -15.94 7.73
CA ASN A 198 -3.16 -15.28 8.54
C ASN A 198 -2.53 -14.66 9.80
N GLY A 199 -2.97 -13.45 10.16
CA GLY A 199 -2.40 -12.67 11.23
C GLY A 199 -1.06 -12.00 10.89
N ALA A 200 -0.60 -12.04 9.63
CA ALA A 200 0.59 -11.33 9.18
C ALA A 200 0.21 -10.03 8.45
N PRO A 201 0.32 -8.86 9.11
CA PRO A 201 -0.02 -7.59 8.48
C PRO A 201 0.88 -7.27 7.29
N ARG A 202 0.30 -6.86 6.18
CA ARG A 202 1.02 -6.52 4.94
C ARG A 202 0.55 -5.20 4.36
N CYS A 203 1.45 -4.53 3.67
CA CYS A 203 1.13 -3.39 2.80
C CYS A 203 1.19 -3.82 1.34
N PHE A 204 0.35 -3.18 0.52
CA PHE A 204 0.27 -3.43 -0.91
C PHE A 204 0.36 -2.12 -1.68
N ALA A 205 0.98 -2.16 -2.85
CA ALA A 205 1.03 -1.05 -3.80
C ALA A 205 0.95 -1.59 -5.23
N ILE A 206 0.39 -0.78 -6.13
CA ILE A 206 0.17 -1.14 -7.53
C ILE A 206 0.81 -0.09 -8.42
N SER A 207 1.42 -0.51 -9.51
CA SER A 207 1.89 0.34 -10.59
C SER A 207 1.29 -0.04 -11.93
N THR A 208 1.36 0.88 -12.89
CA THR A 208 1.01 0.64 -14.29
C THR A 208 2.31 0.48 -15.08
N ILE A 209 2.36 -0.52 -15.94
CA ILE A 209 3.50 -0.78 -16.84
C ILE A 209 3.09 -0.51 -18.27
N SER A 210 3.92 0.25 -18.99
CA SER A 210 3.75 0.54 -20.42
C SER A 210 4.49 -0.48 -21.29
N ILE A 211 4.07 -0.58 -22.57
CA ILE A 211 4.70 -1.48 -23.55
C ILE A 211 6.14 -1.08 -23.90
N ASP A 212 6.55 0.15 -23.61
CA ASP A 212 7.90 0.65 -23.77
C ASP A 212 8.79 0.40 -22.52
N GLY A 213 8.29 -0.34 -21.54
CA GLY A 213 9.06 -0.81 -20.41
C GLY A 213 9.13 0.14 -19.21
N HIS A 214 8.36 1.23 -19.22
CA HIS A 214 8.35 2.19 -18.12
C HIS A 214 7.26 1.89 -17.10
N GLU A 215 7.62 2.06 -15.83
CA GLU A 215 6.73 1.83 -14.69
C GLU A 215 6.26 3.17 -14.10
N SER A 216 4.96 3.30 -13.89
CA SER A 216 4.38 4.49 -13.23
C SER A 216 4.80 4.59 -11.76
N ALA A 217 4.52 5.72 -11.14
CA ALA A 217 4.55 5.78 -9.68
C ALA A 217 3.57 4.76 -9.08
N TRP A 218 3.87 4.30 -7.87
CA TRP A 218 3.00 3.38 -7.14
C TRP A 218 1.76 4.09 -6.60
N THR A 219 0.69 3.34 -6.38
CA THR A 219 -0.44 3.81 -5.57
C THR A 219 0.03 4.24 -4.19
N THR A 220 -0.78 5.03 -3.49
CA THR A 220 -0.63 5.13 -2.03
C THR A 220 -0.73 3.73 -1.45
N PRO A 221 0.26 3.28 -0.64
CA PRO A 221 0.22 1.95 -0.05
C PRO A 221 -1.02 1.74 0.80
N ARG A 222 -1.56 0.53 0.74
CA ARG A 222 -2.68 0.09 1.54
C ARG A 222 -2.29 -1.13 2.35
N HIS A 223 -2.57 -1.12 3.65
CA HIS A 223 -2.35 -2.27 4.49
C HIS A 223 -3.61 -3.11 4.66
N ASP A 224 -3.42 -4.41 4.90
CA ASP A 224 -4.47 -5.37 5.26
C ASP A 224 -3.84 -6.60 5.92
N THR A 225 -4.64 -7.35 6.69
CA THR A 225 -4.17 -8.54 7.40
C THR A 225 -5.07 -9.72 7.04
N PRO A 226 -4.54 -10.78 6.40
CA PRO A 226 -5.28 -12.01 6.15
C PRO A 226 -5.81 -12.62 7.43
N ARG A 227 -6.95 -13.27 7.34
CA ARG A 227 -7.62 -13.89 8.48
C ARG A 227 -8.27 -15.21 8.08
N TYR A 228 -8.48 -16.08 9.06
CA TYR A 228 -9.30 -17.26 8.84
C TYR A 228 -10.75 -16.91 8.66
N ASP A 229 -11.41 -17.55 7.70
CA ASP A 229 -12.86 -17.48 7.53
C ASP A 229 -13.46 -18.78 7.01
N ALA A 230 -14.74 -18.98 7.27
CA ALA A 230 -15.52 -20.05 6.67
C ALA A 230 -16.98 -19.62 6.53
N ARG A 231 -17.67 -20.29 5.62
CA ARG A 231 -19.05 -20.05 5.25
C ARG A 231 -19.94 -21.25 5.55
N ASN A 232 -21.24 -20.96 5.77
CA ASN A 232 -22.28 -21.98 5.88
C ASN A 232 -22.05 -22.99 7.02
N VAL A 233 -21.53 -22.53 8.15
CA VAL A 233 -21.33 -23.37 9.34
C VAL A 233 -22.63 -23.48 10.10
N VAL A 234 -23.06 -24.70 10.39
CA VAL A 234 -24.28 -24.98 11.15
C VAL A 234 -23.95 -25.11 12.63
N VAL A 235 -24.63 -24.35 13.49
CA VAL A 235 -24.56 -24.47 14.95
C VAL A 235 -25.96 -24.67 15.50
N SER A 236 -26.17 -25.76 16.24
CA SER A 236 -27.50 -26.11 16.79
C SER A 236 -27.85 -25.30 18.02
N ALA A 237 -29.14 -25.19 18.32
CA ALA A 237 -29.57 -24.73 19.64
C ALA A 237 -29.28 -25.79 20.72
N LEU A 238 -28.84 -25.38 21.90
CA LEU A 238 -28.50 -26.23 23.04
C LEU A 238 -29.65 -27.21 23.37
N GLN A 239 -30.89 -26.73 23.30
CA GLN A 239 -32.09 -27.51 23.58
C GLN A 239 -32.47 -28.50 22.44
N SER A 240 -31.78 -28.43 21.32
CA SER A 240 -31.97 -29.34 20.18
C SER A 240 -30.86 -30.40 20.12
N THR A 241 -29.62 -29.99 19.99
CA THR A 241 -28.49 -30.90 19.84
C THR A 241 -27.26 -30.39 20.62
N LEU A 242 -27.06 -30.93 21.82
CA LEU A 242 -25.97 -30.53 22.72
C LEU A 242 -24.58 -30.60 22.06
N SER A 243 -24.30 -31.67 21.31
CA SER A 243 -22.96 -31.93 20.77
C SER A 243 -22.48 -30.94 19.70
N THR A 244 -23.38 -30.11 19.14
CA THR A 244 -23.08 -29.13 18.10
C THR A 244 -23.62 -27.74 18.40
N SER A 245 -23.88 -27.43 19.68
CA SER A 245 -24.49 -26.15 20.08
C SER A 245 -23.51 -25.10 20.59
N GLY A 246 -22.24 -25.42 20.67
CA GLY A 246 -21.16 -24.51 21.03
C GLY A 246 -20.21 -24.23 19.87
N PHE A 247 -19.55 -23.08 19.93
CA PHE A 247 -18.58 -22.64 18.94
C PHE A 247 -17.34 -22.03 19.58
N ARG A 248 -16.18 -22.27 18.95
CA ARG A 248 -14.91 -21.66 19.30
C ARG A 248 -14.21 -21.14 18.04
N PHE A 249 -13.77 -19.90 18.09
CA PHE A 249 -12.91 -19.36 17.03
C PHE A 249 -11.55 -20.06 17.01
N GLU A 250 -10.95 -20.23 18.18
CA GLU A 250 -9.66 -20.89 18.35
C GLU A 250 -9.67 -21.87 19.54
N TYR A 251 -9.02 -23.00 19.34
CA TYR A 251 -8.71 -23.94 20.42
C TYR A 251 -7.25 -23.75 20.82
N PRO A 252 -6.95 -23.17 21.99
CA PRO A 252 -5.58 -22.89 22.40
C PRO A 252 -4.70 -24.13 22.37
N GLY A 253 -3.56 -24.04 21.68
CA GLY A 253 -2.58 -25.11 21.59
C GLY A 253 -2.89 -26.23 20.60
N SER A 254 -4.03 -26.25 19.92
CA SER A 254 -4.37 -27.30 18.95
C SER A 254 -4.22 -26.86 17.48
N GLY A 255 -4.17 -25.55 17.21
CA GLY A 255 -4.21 -25.00 15.86
C GLY A 255 -5.57 -25.17 15.15
N SER A 256 -6.59 -25.68 15.87
CA SER A 256 -7.94 -25.85 15.31
C SER A 256 -8.72 -24.56 15.43
N LEU A 257 -9.26 -24.08 14.30
CA LEU A 257 -10.04 -22.85 14.19
C LEU A 257 -11.48 -23.18 13.79
N GLY A 258 -12.43 -22.34 14.22
CA GLY A 258 -13.83 -22.43 13.82
C GLY A 258 -14.50 -23.75 14.19
N THR A 259 -14.29 -24.22 15.42
CA THR A 259 -14.76 -25.55 15.84
C THR A 259 -16.17 -25.49 16.42
N VAL A 260 -17.09 -26.23 15.80
CA VAL A 260 -18.42 -26.56 16.39
C VAL A 260 -18.27 -27.74 17.33
N THR A 261 -18.77 -27.63 18.57
CA THR A 261 -18.60 -28.63 19.63
C THR A 261 -19.76 -28.61 20.63
N ALA A 262 -19.69 -29.43 21.70
CA ALA A 262 -20.74 -29.50 22.70
C ALA A 262 -20.90 -28.17 23.48
N GLY A 263 -22.14 -27.73 23.62
CA GLY A 263 -22.47 -26.43 24.21
C GLY A 263 -22.40 -26.35 25.75
N ASP A 264 -22.17 -27.48 26.44
CA ASP A 264 -21.96 -27.54 27.90
C ASP A 264 -20.49 -27.28 28.33
N ARG A 265 -19.59 -27.12 27.37
CA ARG A 265 -18.18 -26.80 27.65
C ARG A 265 -18.02 -25.36 28.14
N THR A 266 -17.00 -25.14 28.93
CA THR A 266 -16.69 -23.82 29.52
C THR A 266 -15.65 -23.02 28.72
N ASP A 267 -15.03 -23.63 27.71
CA ASP A 267 -13.98 -23.07 26.87
C ASP A 267 -14.49 -22.59 25.49
N LEU A 268 -15.81 -22.37 25.36
CA LEU A 268 -16.45 -21.86 24.16
C LEU A 268 -16.35 -20.34 24.09
N ASP A 269 -16.27 -19.79 22.89
CA ASP A 269 -16.52 -18.36 22.72
C ASP A 269 -18.01 -18.06 22.85
N PHE A 270 -18.88 -18.91 22.25
CA PHE A 270 -20.31 -18.83 22.47
C PHE A 270 -21.00 -20.19 22.33
N ARG A 271 -22.22 -20.24 22.82
CA ARG A 271 -23.20 -21.28 22.52
C ARG A 271 -24.51 -20.64 22.09
N ILE A 272 -25.33 -21.41 21.40
CA ILE A 272 -26.66 -20.97 20.97
C ILE A 272 -27.70 -21.58 21.88
N GLU A 273 -28.53 -20.71 22.44
CA GLU A 273 -29.66 -21.12 23.27
C GLU A 273 -31.01 -20.62 22.70
N ARG A 274 -32.02 -21.45 22.82
CA ARG A 274 -33.39 -21.06 22.51
C ARG A 274 -34.09 -20.58 23.77
N HIS A 275 -34.61 -19.38 23.75
CA HIS A 275 -35.43 -18.81 24.82
C HIS A 275 -36.88 -19.34 24.77
N SER A 276 -37.62 -19.09 25.85
CA SER A 276 -39.02 -19.61 26.01
C SER A 276 -39.99 -19.08 24.96
N ASP A 277 -39.72 -17.91 24.38
CA ASP A 277 -40.45 -17.28 23.29
C ASP A 277 -40.14 -17.86 21.90
N GLY A 278 -39.16 -18.76 21.84
CA GLY A 278 -38.70 -19.41 20.60
C GLY A 278 -37.58 -18.69 19.86
N THR A 279 -37.15 -17.52 20.34
CA THR A 279 -35.99 -16.80 19.77
C THR A 279 -34.67 -17.53 20.09
N LEU A 280 -33.66 -17.35 19.22
CA LEU A 280 -32.30 -17.88 19.43
C LEU A 280 -31.39 -16.77 19.90
N TRP A 281 -30.48 -17.13 20.79
CA TRP A 281 -29.55 -16.19 21.42
C TRP A 281 -28.13 -16.73 21.41
N PHE A 282 -27.15 -15.85 21.13
CA PHE A 282 -25.74 -16.09 21.42
C PHE A 282 -25.48 -15.86 22.90
N HIS A 283 -24.94 -16.86 23.57
CA HIS A 283 -24.47 -16.78 24.94
C HIS A 283 -22.95 -16.82 24.98
N PRO A 284 -22.24 -15.71 25.32
CA PRO A 284 -20.81 -15.76 25.63
C PRO A 284 -20.55 -16.72 26.78
N VAL A 285 -19.54 -17.59 26.65
CA VAL A 285 -19.30 -18.67 27.64
C VAL A 285 -17.96 -18.50 28.34
N ARG A 286 -16.88 -18.43 27.58
CA ARG A 286 -15.52 -18.31 28.13
C ARG A 286 -15.38 -16.98 28.87
N ALA A 287 -14.72 -17.01 30.04
CA ALA A 287 -14.41 -15.77 30.76
C ALA A 287 -13.59 -14.82 29.89
N GLY A 288 -13.98 -13.55 29.85
CA GLY A 288 -13.34 -12.53 29.02
C GLY A 288 -13.83 -12.48 27.58
N THR A 289 -14.79 -13.33 27.19
CA THR A 289 -15.47 -13.22 25.89
C THR A 289 -16.65 -12.27 25.98
N ARG A 290 -16.74 -11.33 25.03
CA ARG A 290 -17.81 -10.35 24.91
C ARG A 290 -18.23 -10.22 23.46
N VAL A 291 -19.44 -9.81 23.21
CA VAL A 291 -20.05 -9.66 21.89
C VAL A 291 -20.67 -8.28 21.68
N ALA A 292 -20.56 -7.76 20.48
CA ALA A 292 -21.25 -6.55 20.05
C ALA A 292 -21.99 -6.80 18.73
N LEU A 293 -23.13 -6.17 18.53
CA LEU A 293 -23.77 -6.10 17.23
C LEU A 293 -22.93 -5.22 16.30
N TYR A 294 -22.69 -5.68 15.07
CA TYR A 294 -21.96 -4.91 14.07
C TYR A 294 -22.90 -4.01 13.28
N GLY A 295 -22.96 -2.75 13.67
CA GLY A 295 -23.86 -1.77 13.04
C GLY A 295 -25.35 -1.99 13.38
N ASN A 296 -26.22 -1.25 12.69
CA ASN A 296 -27.68 -1.25 12.92
C ASN A 296 -28.49 -1.78 11.73
N SER A 297 -27.81 -2.44 10.78
CA SER A 297 -28.43 -2.96 9.54
C SER A 297 -27.89 -4.34 9.20
N THR A 298 -28.59 -5.03 8.32
CA THR A 298 -28.15 -6.30 7.78
C THR A 298 -26.84 -6.15 6.97
N VAL A 299 -26.01 -7.17 7.03
CA VAL A 299 -24.73 -7.27 6.33
C VAL A 299 -24.86 -8.30 5.21
N THR A 300 -24.57 -7.89 3.99
CA THR A 300 -24.77 -8.74 2.80
C THR A 300 -23.77 -9.89 2.69
N ASP A 301 -22.55 -9.67 3.15
CA ASP A 301 -21.46 -10.65 3.13
C ASP A 301 -20.53 -10.46 4.34
N LEU A 302 -19.85 -11.55 4.75
CA LEU A 302 -18.83 -11.52 5.81
C LEU A 302 -17.71 -10.53 5.51
N THR A 303 -17.36 -10.35 4.24
CA THR A 303 -16.35 -9.37 3.80
C THR A 303 -16.78 -7.91 3.99
N SER A 304 -18.02 -7.64 4.34
CA SER A 304 -18.51 -6.30 4.73
C SER A 304 -18.17 -5.94 6.17
N ILE A 305 -17.77 -6.92 7.00
CA ILE A 305 -17.34 -6.68 8.39
C ILE A 305 -15.88 -6.23 8.34
N ASP A 306 -15.67 -4.98 8.65
CA ASP A 306 -14.42 -4.26 8.43
C ASP A 306 -13.50 -4.34 9.67
N ILE A 307 -13.68 -3.44 10.60
CA ILE A 307 -12.86 -3.32 11.81
C ILE A 307 -13.73 -3.62 13.01
N ALA A 308 -13.18 -4.35 13.98
CA ALA A 308 -13.82 -4.56 15.27
C ALA A 308 -14.15 -3.21 15.93
N PRO A 309 -15.39 -2.99 16.40
CA PRO A 309 -15.76 -1.76 17.10
C PRO A 309 -14.88 -1.50 18.31
N LEU A 310 -14.57 -0.25 18.60
CA LEU A 310 -13.77 0.13 19.79
C LEU A 310 -14.52 -0.07 21.12
N GLY A 311 -15.83 -0.37 21.08
CA GLY A 311 -16.66 -0.54 22.27
C GLY A 311 -18.04 -1.08 21.94
N GLY A 312 -18.90 -1.12 22.96
CA GLY A 312 -20.26 -1.68 22.81
C GLY A 312 -20.32 -3.20 23.10
N TYR A 313 -19.21 -3.79 23.50
CA TYR A 313 -19.14 -5.21 23.84
C TYR A 313 -19.77 -5.54 25.19
N SER A 314 -20.51 -6.63 25.24
CA SER A 314 -21.17 -7.13 26.43
C SER A 314 -20.96 -8.63 26.60
N ALA A 315 -20.81 -9.06 27.85
CA ALA A 315 -20.81 -10.49 28.21
C ALA A 315 -22.22 -11.06 28.40
N VAL A 316 -23.28 -10.23 28.24
CA VAL A 316 -24.68 -10.69 28.32
C VAL A 316 -25.07 -11.33 26.99
N PRO A 317 -25.98 -12.32 27.02
CA PRO A 317 -26.55 -12.89 25.81
C PRO A 317 -27.15 -11.82 24.88
N ILE A 318 -27.03 -12.06 23.56
CA ILE A 318 -27.58 -11.19 22.52
C ILE A 318 -28.46 -12.00 21.57
N GLU A 319 -29.60 -11.44 21.18
CA GLU A 319 -30.54 -12.08 20.26
C GLU A 319 -29.91 -12.27 18.87
N ILE A 320 -30.18 -13.42 18.26
CA ILE A 320 -29.73 -13.78 16.92
C ILE A 320 -30.71 -13.28 15.88
N LEU A 321 -30.26 -12.33 15.06
CA LEU A 321 -31.08 -11.72 14.00
C LEU A 321 -30.54 -12.17 12.62
N PRO A 322 -31.42 -12.70 11.73
CA PRO A 322 -30.96 -13.12 10.39
C PRO A 322 -30.47 -11.94 9.57
N GLY A 323 -29.39 -12.14 8.87
CA GLY A 323 -28.73 -11.11 8.05
C GLY A 323 -27.84 -10.12 8.83
N PHE A 324 -27.87 -10.15 10.16
CA PHE A 324 -27.01 -9.30 10.98
C PHE A 324 -25.63 -9.94 11.22
N ALA A 325 -24.67 -9.09 11.59
CA ALA A 325 -23.34 -9.50 11.97
C ALA A 325 -23.03 -9.13 13.42
N TYR A 326 -22.18 -9.93 14.05
CA TYR A 326 -21.74 -9.80 15.44
C TYR A 326 -20.23 -9.85 15.47
N VAL A 327 -19.62 -8.98 16.25
CA VAL A 327 -18.19 -9.00 16.49
C VAL A 327 -17.92 -9.44 17.91
N TRP A 328 -16.99 -10.33 18.03
CA TRP A 328 -16.58 -10.95 19.28
C TRP A 328 -15.17 -10.47 19.65
N GLU A 329 -14.98 -10.19 20.92
CA GLU A 329 -13.65 -10.04 21.49
C GLU A 329 -13.45 -11.05 22.62
N THR A 330 -12.30 -11.66 22.66
CA THR A 330 -11.94 -12.64 23.67
C THR A 330 -10.55 -12.33 24.18
N GLN A 331 -10.36 -12.28 25.49
CA GLN A 331 -9.05 -12.10 26.09
C GLN A 331 -8.34 -13.44 26.19
N LEU A 332 -7.28 -13.62 25.39
CA LEU A 332 -6.45 -14.82 25.35
C LEU A 332 -4.97 -14.44 25.53
N GLY A 333 -4.29 -15.10 26.46
CA GLY A 333 -2.84 -14.87 26.66
C GLY A 333 -2.44 -13.44 27.03
N GLY A 334 -3.37 -12.62 27.53
CA GLY A 334 -3.12 -11.23 27.92
C GLY A 334 -3.42 -10.21 26.79
N ALA A 335 -3.77 -10.67 25.60
CA ALA A 335 -4.17 -9.83 24.48
C ALA A 335 -5.63 -10.05 24.07
N LEU A 336 -6.23 -9.07 23.41
CA LEU A 336 -7.55 -9.21 22.79
C LEU A 336 -7.43 -9.92 21.45
N GLN A 337 -8.35 -10.84 21.20
CA GLN A 337 -8.54 -11.50 19.89
C GLN A 337 -9.93 -11.14 19.38
N TYR A 338 -10.06 -10.97 18.07
CA TYR A 338 -11.30 -10.57 17.45
C TYR A 338 -11.83 -11.61 16.49
N GLY A 339 -13.12 -11.91 16.61
CA GLY A 339 -13.84 -12.76 15.68
C GLY A 339 -15.10 -12.05 15.16
N ALA A 340 -15.57 -12.45 13.98
CA ALA A 340 -16.80 -11.97 13.41
C ALA A 340 -17.71 -13.15 13.05
N VAL A 341 -19.01 -12.97 13.21
CA VAL A 341 -20.05 -13.91 12.80
C VAL A 341 -21.12 -13.14 12.03
N ARG A 342 -21.48 -13.64 10.86
CA ARG A 342 -22.65 -13.19 10.12
C ARG A 342 -23.70 -14.31 10.12
N VAL A 343 -24.92 -14.02 10.56
CA VAL A 343 -26.02 -14.99 10.54
C VAL A 343 -26.66 -14.97 9.16
N THR A 344 -26.51 -16.06 8.41
CA THR A 344 -27.06 -16.18 7.05
C THR A 344 -28.47 -16.73 7.06
N HIS A 345 -28.76 -17.65 7.98
CA HIS A 345 -30.07 -18.26 8.13
C HIS A 345 -30.25 -18.77 9.56
N TRP A 346 -31.48 -18.85 10.04
CA TRP A 346 -31.84 -19.54 11.28
C TRP A 346 -33.16 -20.28 11.16
N GLN A 347 -33.27 -21.34 11.91
CA GLN A 347 -34.47 -22.12 12.15
C GLN A 347 -34.61 -22.28 13.66
N ARG A 348 -35.75 -22.84 14.09
CA ARG A 348 -36.03 -23.07 15.51
C ARG A 348 -34.90 -23.79 16.27
N ASP A 349 -34.20 -24.70 15.61
CA ASP A 349 -33.27 -25.64 16.23
C ASP A 349 -31.80 -25.42 15.85
N TYR A 350 -31.46 -24.48 14.93
CA TYR A 350 -30.11 -24.18 14.50
C TYR A 350 -30.02 -22.81 13.82
N VAL A 351 -28.77 -22.35 13.70
CA VAL A 351 -28.40 -21.24 12.81
C VAL A 351 -27.38 -21.70 11.80
N ILE A 352 -27.36 -21.04 10.63
CA ILE A 352 -26.26 -21.11 9.67
C ILE A 352 -25.54 -19.77 9.73
N LEU A 353 -24.25 -19.82 9.90
CA LEU A 353 -23.42 -18.63 10.03
C LEU A 353 -22.16 -18.71 9.17
N ASP A 354 -21.70 -17.56 8.76
CA ASP A 354 -20.35 -17.34 8.26
C ASP A 354 -19.51 -16.76 9.41
N TRP A 355 -18.26 -17.13 9.52
CA TRP A 355 -17.38 -16.58 10.55
C TRP A 355 -16.01 -16.20 10.02
N ALA A 356 -15.36 -15.24 10.68
CA ALA A 356 -13.97 -14.87 10.47
C ALA A 356 -13.26 -14.69 11.81
N TYR A 357 -11.96 -14.91 11.86
CA TYR A 357 -11.16 -14.77 13.05
C TYR A 357 -9.78 -14.20 12.74
N GLN A 358 -9.42 -13.11 13.43
CA GLN A 358 -8.09 -12.51 13.35
C GLN A 358 -7.16 -13.17 14.35
N THR A 359 -6.08 -13.77 13.84
CA THR A 359 -5.11 -14.51 14.66
C THR A 359 -3.99 -13.63 15.20
N ASP A 360 -3.84 -12.40 14.69
CA ASP A 360 -2.87 -11.43 15.19
C ASP A 360 -3.40 -10.77 16.47
N PRO A 361 -2.74 -10.96 17.63
CA PRO A 361 -3.24 -10.45 18.89
C PRO A 361 -3.31 -8.92 18.92
N GLY A 362 -4.46 -8.40 19.36
CA GLY A 362 -4.70 -6.96 19.42
C GLY A 362 -5.08 -6.30 18.10
N ASN A 363 -5.00 -7.04 16.99
CA ASN A 363 -5.35 -6.52 15.67
C ASN A 363 -6.88 -6.51 15.47
N PRO A 364 -7.54 -5.34 15.36
CA PRO A 364 -8.98 -5.24 15.15
C PRO A 364 -9.41 -5.41 13.69
N GLU A 365 -8.48 -5.58 12.76
CA GLU A 365 -8.79 -5.71 11.33
C GLU A 365 -9.48 -7.03 11.02
N LEU A 366 -10.76 -6.95 10.70
CA LEU A 366 -11.57 -8.07 10.25
C LEU A 366 -11.77 -8.05 8.74
N LYS A 367 -11.47 -6.93 8.06
CA LYS A 367 -11.46 -6.80 6.62
C LYS A 367 -10.70 -5.58 6.08
N ARG A 368 -10.81 -4.39 6.66
CA ARG A 368 -10.43 -3.15 5.96
C ARG A 368 -9.84 -2.09 6.87
N THR A 369 -8.96 -1.28 6.31
CA THR A 369 -8.28 -0.15 6.92
C THR A 369 -9.21 0.95 7.42
N ARG A 370 -8.81 1.61 8.52
CA ARG A 370 -9.37 2.89 8.95
C ARG A 370 -9.23 3.93 7.82
N THR A 371 -10.36 4.40 7.28
CA THR A 371 -10.42 5.72 6.66
C THR A 371 -10.39 6.73 7.80
N ARG A 372 -9.34 7.53 7.91
CA ARG A 372 -9.34 8.71 8.78
C ARG A 372 -10.23 9.78 8.18
#